data_ffd996e7db089252f41ab19f4912eecd
#
_entry.id   ffd996e7db089252f41ab19f4912eecd
#
_cell.length_a   1.000
_cell.length_b   1.000
_cell.length_c   1.000
_cell.angle_alpha   90.00
_cell.angle_beta   90.00
_cell.angle_gamma   90.00
#
_symmetry.space_group_name_H-M   'P 1'
#
loop_
_entity.id
_entity.type
_entity.pdbx_description
1 polymer ?
#
loop_
_entity_poly.entity_id
_entity_poly.type
_entity_poly.pdbx_seq_one_letter_code
_entity_poly.pdbx_strand_id
1 'polypeptide(L)'
;MKSKIIGIIPARYNSKRFFGKMLYKIGSKTLLQHTFENAKRCNIFDSLYIVTEDEIIKNEAKNIKAPYLMTKVCASGTHRIIEALKENQDLKTSDIIVNIQGDHPKIKNSTIKETINILKNDKTAHSSTAVCKIDYELAKSENIVKCVMNNKQNALYFSRSLIPHSKTPKDISYFYHIGLYAYRTEFLYELSKLEDSYLQQSEDLEQLKILENGYKIKVAIVDDMPLGIDVKDDLKKVEKILCQ
;
A
#
# COMPACT_ATOMS: atom_id res chain seq x y z
N MET A 1 4.84 -25.86 -5.42
CA MET A 1 5.88 -25.18 -4.61
C MET A 1 5.23 -24.06 -3.81
N LYS A 2 5.75 -23.73 -2.61
CA LYS A 2 5.29 -22.59 -1.81
C LYS A 2 5.77 -21.31 -2.50
N SER A 3 4.86 -20.36 -2.73
CA SER A 3 5.25 -19.06 -3.31
C SER A 3 6.14 -18.28 -2.35
N LYS A 4 7.23 -17.74 -2.87
CA LYS A 4 8.12 -16.83 -2.14
C LYS A 4 7.54 -15.43 -2.12
N ILE A 5 7.25 -14.91 -0.93
CA ILE A 5 6.56 -13.64 -0.72
C ILE A 5 7.46 -12.69 0.04
N ILE A 6 7.72 -11.51 -0.54
CA ILE A 6 8.54 -10.47 0.10
C ILE A 6 7.70 -9.26 0.40
N GLY A 7 7.76 -8.80 1.67
CA GLY A 7 7.19 -7.55 2.09
C GLY A 7 8.17 -6.39 1.90
N ILE A 8 7.69 -5.25 1.41
CA ILE A 8 8.47 -4.03 1.27
C ILE A 8 7.70 -2.87 1.90
N ILE A 9 8.40 -2.09 2.73
CA ILE A 9 7.92 -0.84 3.31
C ILE A 9 8.73 0.30 2.69
N PRO A 10 8.21 0.96 1.62
CA PRO A 10 8.84 2.15 1.09
C PRO A 10 8.77 3.28 2.12
N ALA A 11 9.91 3.87 2.45
CA ALA A 11 9.99 4.94 3.42
C ALA A 11 10.84 6.08 2.88
N ARG A 12 10.37 7.34 3.09
CA ARG A 12 11.12 8.55 2.80
C ARG A 12 11.02 9.55 3.94
N TYR A 13 12.07 10.32 4.16
CA TYR A 13 12.10 11.35 5.19
C TYR A 13 11.27 12.57 4.76
N ASN A 14 11.43 13.01 3.50
CA ASN A 14 10.76 14.17 2.94
C ASN A 14 9.32 13.85 2.51
N SER A 15 8.39 13.88 3.46
CA SER A 15 6.96 13.81 3.18
C SER A 15 6.37 15.21 3.01
N LYS A 16 5.67 15.48 1.89
CA LYS A 16 5.13 16.81 1.57
C LYS A 16 4.16 17.37 2.63
N ARG A 17 3.25 16.53 3.15
CA ARG A 17 2.19 16.90 4.09
C ARG A 17 2.64 16.86 5.56
N PHE A 18 3.61 16.01 5.88
CA PHE A 18 4.13 15.84 7.22
C PHE A 18 5.62 15.47 7.16
N PHE A 19 6.49 16.47 7.20
CA PHE A 19 7.95 16.32 7.17
C PHE A 19 8.44 15.42 8.31
N GLY A 20 9.33 14.47 8.00
CA GLY A 20 9.88 13.54 8.99
C GLY A 20 8.90 12.52 9.55
N LYS A 21 7.70 12.35 8.93
CA LYS A 21 6.62 11.50 9.39
C LYS A 21 7.07 10.12 9.87
N MET A 22 7.92 9.45 9.08
CA MET A 22 8.36 8.08 9.37
C MET A 22 9.17 7.95 10.67
N LEU A 23 9.83 9.01 11.09
CA LEU A 23 10.64 9.06 12.32
C LEU A 23 9.90 9.70 13.50
N TYR A 24 8.66 10.13 13.29
CA TYR A 24 7.87 10.66 14.39
C TYR A 24 7.62 9.57 15.44
N LYS A 25 7.88 9.90 16.70
CA LYS A 25 7.71 8.97 17.82
C LYS A 25 6.27 8.93 18.30
N ILE A 26 5.74 7.73 18.40
CA ILE A 26 4.45 7.41 19.01
C ILE A 26 4.76 6.50 20.21
N GLY A 27 4.65 7.04 21.41
CA GLY A 27 5.21 6.40 22.59
C GLY A 27 6.74 6.32 22.49
N SER A 28 7.30 5.14 22.72
CA SER A 28 8.76 4.92 22.67
C SER A 28 9.30 4.57 21.28
N LYS A 29 8.42 4.37 20.27
CA LYS A 29 8.79 3.85 18.95
C LYS A 29 8.48 4.85 17.84
N THR A 30 9.28 4.83 16.77
CA THR A 30 8.98 5.59 15.56
C THR A 30 7.79 4.99 14.80
N LEU A 31 7.11 5.79 13.97
CA LEU A 31 6.06 5.30 13.10
C LEU A 31 6.56 4.15 12.21
N LEU A 32 7.76 4.29 11.65
CA LEU A 32 8.41 3.25 10.85
C LEU A 32 8.59 1.96 11.64
N GLN A 33 9.02 2.05 12.90
CA GLN A 33 9.19 0.90 13.78
C GLN A 33 7.86 0.20 14.03
N HIS A 34 6.79 0.95 14.34
CA HIS A 34 5.46 0.39 14.53
C HIS A 34 4.98 -0.37 13.28
N THR A 35 5.13 0.23 12.09
CA THR A 35 4.73 -0.40 10.82
C THR A 35 5.54 -1.66 10.54
N PHE A 36 6.87 -1.59 10.72
CA PHE A 36 7.74 -2.75 10.49
C PHE A 36 7.42 -3.91 11.43
N GLU A 37 7.30 -3.65 12.73
CA GLU A 37 6.97 -4.69 13.72
C GLU A 37 5.58 -5.28 13.48
N ASN A 38 4.61 -4.47 13.07
CA ASN A 38 3.28 -4.94 12.75
C ASN A 38 3.30 -5.86 11.52
N ALA A 39 3.97 -5.47 10.44
CA ALA A 39 4.12 -6.28 9.25
C ALA A 39 4.88 -7.59 9.53
N LYS A 40 5.94 -7.54 10.34
CA LYS A 40 6.72 -8.71 10.77
C LYS A 40 5.86 -9.74 11.51
N ARG A 41 4.93 -9.30 12.37
CA ARG A 41 4.00 -10.18 13.08
C ARG A 41 3.01 -10.92 12.18
N CYS A 42 2.84 -10.49 10.93
CA CYS A 42 1.99 -11.19 9.97
C CYS A 42 2.51 -12.60 9.65
N ASN A 43 3.82 -12.83 9.79
CA ASN A 43 4.49 -14.12 9.60
C ASN A 43 4.14 -14.82 8.27
N ILE A 44 3.97 -14.02 7.20
CA ILE A 44 3.66 -14.52 5.84
C ILE A 44 4.80 -14.24 4.87
N PHE A 45 5.70 -13.34 5.22
CA PHE A 45 6.82 -12.93 4.38
C PHE A 45 8.02 -13.83 4.61
N ASP A 46 8.64 -14.28 3.52
CA ASP A 46 9.94 -14.95 3.56
C ASP A 46 11.06 -13.94 3.88
N SER A 47 10.92 -12.69 3.42
CA SER A 47 11.76 -11.54 3.80
C SER A 47 10.91 -10.27 3.90
N LEU A 48 11.30 -9.32 4.76
CA LEU A 48 10.66 -8.01 4.93
C LEU A 48 11.73 -6.92 4.93
N TYR A 49 11.63 -5.95 4.02
CA TYR A 49 12.61 -4.88 3.85
C TYR A 49 11.98 -3.49 4.02
N ILE A 50 12.74 -2.59 4.63
CA ILE A 50 12.52 -1.14 4.49
C ILE A 50 13.32 -0.69 3.28
N VAL A 51 12.68 0.04 2.35
CA VAL A 51 13.34 0.53 1.13
C VAL A 51 13.33 2.05 1.10
N THR A 52 14.51 2.65 0.96
CA THR A 52 14.67 4.11 1.09
C THR A 52 15.86 4.65 0.29
N GLU A 53 15.81 5.94 -0.05
CA GLU A 53 16.96 6.73 -0.52
C GLU A 53 17.65 7.52 0.60
N ASP A 54 17.01 7.62 1.78
CA ASP A 54 17.43 8.53 2.86
C ASP A 54 18.37 7.84 3.85
N GLU A 55 19.56 8.38 4.07
CA GLU A 55 20.49 7.89 5.10
C GLU A 55 19.89 7.92 6.52
N ILE A 56 19.04 8.92 6.80
CA ILE A 56 18.38 9.02 8.11
C ILE A 56 17.39 7.89 8.35
N ILE A 57 16.64 7.47 7.32
CA ILE A 57 15.73 6.32 7.38
C ILE A 57 16.53 5.01 7.48
N LYS A 58 17.63 4.89 6.74
CA LYS A 58 18.57 3.76 6.85
C LYS A 58 19.10 3.60 8.27
N ASN A 59 19.49 4.71 8.92
CA ASN A 59 20.00 4.68 10.29
C ASN A 59 18.90 4.21 11.25
N GLU A 60 17.66 4.64 11.08
CA GLU A 60 16.56 4.14 11.86
C GLU A 60 16.30 2.65 11.60
N ALA A 61 16.35 2.18 10.35
CA ALA A 61 16.23 0.77 10.04
C ALA A 61 17.30 -0.08 10.76
N LYS A 62 18.54 0.41 10.82
CA LYS A 62 19.63 -0.23 11.60
C LYS A 62 19.32 -0.26 13.10
N ASN A 63 18.86 0.87 13.66
CA ASN A 63 18.52 1.00 15.09
C ASN A 63 17.45 -0.03 15.50
N ILE A 64 16.43 -0.23 14.68
CA ILE A 64 15.36 -1.20 14.93
C ILE A 64 15.67 -2.61 14.42
N LYS A 65 16.90 -2.85 13.96
CA LYS A 65 17.37 -4.14 13.40
C LYS A 65 16.48 -4.66 12.25
N ALA A 66 15.96 -3.75 11.41
CA ALA A 66 15.19 -4.09 10.23
C ALA A 66 16.12 -4.25 9.01
N PRO A 67 15.95 -5.30 8.19
CA PRO A 67 16.59 -5.38 6.88
C PRO A 67 16.18 -4.18 6.02
N TYR A 68 17.13 -3.61 5.30
CA TYR A 68 16.87 -2.45 4.44
C TYR A 68 17.60 -2.55 3.10
N LEU A 69 17.06 -1.86 2.10
CA LEU A 69 17.68 -1.68 0.79
C LEU A 69 17.73 -0.19 0.47
N MET A 70 18.87 0.24 -0.07
CA MET A 70 19.04 1.61 -0.55
C MET A 70 18.66 1.67 -2.03
N THR A 71 18.02 2.78 -2.42
CA THR A 71 17.66 3.06 -3.82
C THR A 71 18.13 4.47 -4.19
N LYS A 72 18.02 4.80 -5.47
CA LYS A 72 18.07 6.20 -5.94
C LYS A 72 16.80 6.94 -5.50
N VAL A 73 16.80 8.25 -5.66
CA VAL A 73 15.59 9.07 -5.49
C VAL A 73 14.52 8.62 -6.47
N CYS A 74 13.32 8.36 -5.96
CA CYS A 74 12.20 7.84 -6.74
C CYS A 74 10.98 8.74 -6.61
N ALA A 75 10.20 8.86 -7.68
CA ALA A 75 8.99 9.67 -7.71
C ALA A 75 7.91 9.14 -6.75
N SER A 76 7.82 7.82 -6.57
CA SER A 76 6.79 7.17 -5.75
C SER A 76 7.29 5.93 -5.02
N GLY A 77 6.44 5.39 -4.14
CA GLY A 77 6.71 4.13 -3.43
C GLY A 77 6.86 2.95 -4.39
N THR A 78 6.01 2.87 -5.42
CA THR A 78 6.08 1.81 -6.44
C THR A 78 7.35 1.89 -7.26
N HIS A 79 7.77 3.08 -7.68
CA HIS A 79 9.04 3.27 -8.37
C HIS A 79 10.23 2.84 -7.51
N ARG A 80 10.18 3.10 -6.19
CA ARG A 80 11.22 2.68 -5.25
C ARG A 80 11.31 1.15 -5.13
N ILE A 81 10.17 0.47 -5.13
CA ILE A 81 10.13 -1.01 -5.15
C ILE A 81 10.77 -1.54 -6.43
N ILE A 82 10.44 -0.96 -7.57
CA ILE A 82 11.01 -1.34 -8.87
C ILE A 82 12.53 -1.12 -8.91
N GLU A 83 13.02 0.00 -8.39
CA GLU A 83 14.48 0.24 -8.32
C GLU A 83 15.18 -0.78 -7.41
N ALA A 84 14.61 -1.08 -6.23
CA ALA A 84 15.13 -2.12 -5.36
C ALA A 84 15.14 -3.50 -6.03
N LEU A 85 14.10 -3.83 -6.81
CA LEU A 85 13.99 -5.08 -7.55
C LEU A 85 15.11 -5.25 -8.58
N LYS A 86 15.56 -4.17 -9.24
CA LYS A 86 16.64 -4.22 -10.24
C LYS A 86 17.98 -4.65 -9.66
N GLU A 87 18.24 -4.32 -8.39
CA GLU A 87 19.55 -4.51 -7.76
C GLU A 87 19.59 -5.69 -6.78
N ASN A 88 18.45 -6.18 -6.30
CA ASN A 88 18.42 -7.17 -5.21
C ASN A 88 17.99 -8.55 -5.71
N GLN A 89 18.87 -9.56 -5.52
CA GLN A 89 18.63 -10.93 -5.97
C GLN A 89 17.47 -11.62 -5.21
N ASP A 90 17.29 -11.32 -3.93
CA ASP A 90 16.19 -11.88 -3.14
C ASP A 90 14.83 -11.45 -3.72
N LEU A 91 14.71 -10.17 -4.10
CA LEU A 91 13.51 -9.64 -4.75
C LEU A 91 13.30 -10.27 -6.14
N LYS A 92 14.35 -10.40 -6.96
CA LYS A 92 14.27 -10.99 -8.31
C LYS A 92 13.74 -12.43 -8.31
N THR A 93 14.03 -13.18 -7.27
CA THR A 93 13.63 -14.60 -7.14
C THR A 93 12.32 -14.79 -6.38
N SER A 94 11.62 -13.70 -6.02
CA SER A 94 10.30 -13.79 -5.38
C SER A 94 9.19 -13.98 -6.40
N ASP A 95 8.08 -14.59 -5.98
CA ASP A 95 6.85 -14.72 -6.79
C ASP A 95 5.94 -13.51 -6.60
N ILE A 96 5.90 -12.97 -5.36
CA ILE A 96 5.02 -11.87 -4.99
C ILE A 96 5.79 -10.87 -4.15
N ILE A 97 5.66 -9.58 -4.52
CA ILE A 97 6.12 -8.45 -3.73
C ILE A 97 4.90 -7.69 -3.18
N VAL A 98 4.92 -7.44 -1.87
CA VAL A 98 3.85 -6.73 -1.17
C VAL A 98 4.34 -5.34 -0.77
N ASN A 99 3.68 -4.31 -1.29
CA ASN A 99 3.91 -2.91 -0.93
C ASN A 99 3.06 -2.55 0.30
N ILE A 100 3.70 -2.41 1.45
CA ILE A 100 3.07 -2.03 2.72
C ILE A 100 3.32 -0.55 2.95
N GLN A 101 2.25 0.24 3.05
CA GLN A 101 2.39 1.67 3.30
C GLN A 101 3.02 1.93 4.68
N GLY A 102 4.10 2.71 4.70
CA GLY A 102 4.86 3.02 5.92
C GLY A 102 4.04 3.78 6.97
N ASP A 103 2.96 4.40 6.57
CA ASP A 103 2.06 5.22 7.40
C ASP A 103 0.81 4.47 7.89
N HIS A 104 0.72 3.17 7.70
CA HIS A 104 -0.35 2.30 8.21
C HIS A 104 0.14 1.36 9.33
N PRO A 105 0.48 1.89 10.52
CA PRO A 105 1.15 1.11 11.59
C PRO A 105 0.28 0.01 12.19
N LYS A 106 -1.03 0.03 11.95
CA LYS A 106 -2.02 -0.91 12.50
C LYS A 106 -2.83 -1.63 11.42
N ILE A 107 -2.30 -1.73 10.20
CA ILE A 107 -2.97 -2.55 9.20
C ILE A 107 -3.10 -3.99 9.73
N LYS A 108 -4.30 -4.56 9.66
CA LYS A 108 -4.53 -5.91 10.17
C LYS A 108 -3.79 -6.95 9.35
N ASN A 109 -3.26 -7.97 10.03
CA ASN A 109 -2.60 -9.09 9.38
C ASN A 109 -3.54 -9.87 8.45
N SER A 110 -4.85 -9.92 8.77
CA SER A 110 -5.88 -10.49 7.88
C SER A 110 -5.96 -9.72 6.57
N THR A 111 -5.95 -8.39 6.60
CA THR A 111 -5.98 -7.55 5.39
C THR A 111 -4.79 -7.84 4.48
N ILE A 112 -3.58 -7.97 5.04
CA ILE A 112 -2.37 -8.34 4.28
C ILE A 112 -2.55 -9.73 3.64
N LYS A 113 -3.00 -10.72 4.44
CA LYS A 113 -3.20 -12.09 3.97
C LYS A 113 -4.25 -12.18 2.87
N GLU A 114 -5.41 -11.54 3.03
CA GLU A 114 -6.48 -11.54 2.03
C GLU A 114 -6.04 -10.89 0.72
N THR A 115 -5.28 -9.78 0.78
CA THR A 115 -4.72 -9.13 -0.41
C THR A 115 -3.77 -10.06 -1.17
N ILE A 116 -2.95 -10.83 -0.47
CA ILE A 116 -2.04 -11.81 -1.08
C ILE A 116 -2.82 -13.01 -1.64
N ASN A 117 -3.79 -13.53 -0.87
CA ASN A 117 -4.53 -14.73 -1.23
C ASN A 117 -5.37 -14.51 -2.49
N ILE A 118 -6.04 -13.36 -2.62
CA ILE A 118 -6.87 -13.08 -3.80
C ILE A 118 -6.01 -13.01 -5.08
N LEU A 119 -4.76 -12.55 -4.98
CA LEU A 119 -3.82 -12.57 -6.10
C LEU A 119 -3.35 -14.00 -6.41
N LYS A 120 -3.03 -14.79 -5.39
CA LYS A 120 -2.59 -16.18 -5.57
C LYS A 120 -3.65 -17.04 -6.23
N ASN A 121 -4.92 -16.81 -5.91
CA ASN A 121 -6.04 -17.59 -6.38
C ASN A 121 -6.46 -17.23 -7.82
N ASP A 122 -6.07 -16.10 -8.35
CA ASP A 122 -6.34 -15.70 -9.73
C ASP A 122 -5.03 -15.53 -10.52
N LYS A 123 -4.66 -16.55 -11.27
CA LYS A 123 -3.43 -16.55 -12.09
C LYS A 123 -3.45 -15.52 -13.23
N THR A 124 -4.61 -14.99 -13.58
CA THR A 124 -4.75 -13.97 -14.64
C THR A 124 -4.60 -12.54 -14.10
N ALA A 125 -4.60 -12.36 -12.79
CA ALA A 125 -4.39 -11.07 -12.17
C ALA A 125 -2.90 -10.74 -12.03
N HIS A 126 -2.55 -9.50 -12.28
CA HIS A 126 -1.17 -8.99 -12.23
C HIS A 126 -0.85 -8.39 -10.87
N SER A 127 -1.85 -7.83 -10.22
CA SER A 127 -1.75 -7.26 -8.89
C SER A 127 -3.06 -7.39 -8.12
N SER A 128 -3.00 -7.12 -6.82
CA SER A 128 -4.17 -7.01 -5.96
C SER A 128 -4.01 -5.89 -4.95
N THR A 129 -5.16 -5.41 -4.47
CA THR A 129 -5.28 -4.42 -3.40
C THR A 129 -6.42 -4.80 -2.47
N ALA A 130 -6.66 -4.00 -1.43
CA ALA A 130 -7.76 -4.18 -0.50
C ALA A 130 -8.69 -2.97 -0.48
N VAL A 131 -9.96 -3.22 -0.16
CA VAL A 131 -10.96 -2.20 0.11
C VAL A 131 -11.75 -2.56 1.35
N CYS A 132 -12.28 -1.57 2.06
CA CYS A 132 -13.28 -1.78 3.10
C CYS A 132 -14.53 -0.97 2.81
N LYS A 133 -15.67 -1.48 3.32
CA LYS A 133 -16.96 -0.80 3.21
C LYS A 133 -16.95 0.45 4.08
N ILE A 134 -17.44 1.56 3.53
CA ILE A 134 -17.62 2.83 4.22
C ILE A 134 -19.02 3.38 3.97
N ASP A 135 -19.47 4.28 4.85
CA ASP A 135 -20.73 4.99 4.68
C ASP A 135 -20.63 6.14 3.67
N TYR A 136 -21.79 6.71 3.33
CA TYR A 136 -21.90 7.82 2.41
C TYR A 136 -21.17 9.08 2.89
N GLU A 137 -21.26 9.40 4.18
CA GLU A 137 -20.68 10.63 4.72
C GLU A 137 -19.14 10.62 4.59
N LEU A 138 -18.53 9.49 4.89
CA LEU A 138 -17.10 9.30 4.71
C LEU A 138 -16.70 9.29 3.23
N ALA A 139 -17.52 8.68 2.39
CA ALA A 139 -17.25 8.56 0.95
C ALA A 139 -17.24 9.92 0.20
N LYS A 140 -17.90 10.96 0.73
CA LYS A 140 -17.89 12.32 0.15
C LYS A 140 -16.49 12.97 0.19
N SER A 141 -15.63 12.54 1.08
CA SER A 141 -14.29 13.13 1.20
C SER A 141 -13.41 12.78 0.00
N GLU A 142 -12.81 13.79 -0.63
CA GLU A 142 -11.83 13.63 -1.72
C GLU A 142 -10.51 13.01 -1.22
N ASN A 143 -10.23 13.08 0.08
CA ASN A 143 -9.09 12.40 0.70
C ASN A 143 -9.28 10.88 0.80
N ILE A 144 -10.52 10.42 0.69
CA ILE A 144 -10.88 9.00 0.66
C ILE A 144 -10.97 8.57 -0.81
N VAL A 145 -10.06 7.73 -1.24
CA VAL A 145 -10.12 7.13 -2.58
C VAL A 145 -11.16 6.03 -2.58
N LYS A 146 -12.14 6.11 -3.49
CA LYS A 146 -13.15 5.07 -3.68
C LYS A 146 -12.73 4.12 -4.79
N CYS A 147 -13.18 2.87 -4.67
CA CYS A 147 -13.00 1.84 -5.68
C CYS A 147 -14.35 1.27 -6.08
N VAL A 148 -14.58 1.13 -7.37
CA VAL A 148 -15.68 0.31 -7.91
C VAL A 148 -15.10 -0.94 -8.54
N MET A 149 -15.79 -2.06 -8.38
CA MET A 149 -15.34 -3.38 -8.85
C MET A 149 -16.48 -4.17 -9.46
N ASN A 150 -16.15 -5.14 -10.30
CA ASN A 150 -17.13 -6.08 -10.85
C ASN A 150 -17.41 -7.26 -9.89
N ASN A 151 -18.38 -8.09 -10.25
CA ASN A 151 -18.78 -9.27 -9.45
C ASN A 151 -17.66 -10.32 -9.27
N LYS A 152 -16.59 -10.24 -10.07
CA LYS A 152 -15.39 -11.09 -9.95
C LYS A 152 -14.30 -10.42 -9.11
N GLN A 153 -14.62 -9.34 -8.40
CA GLN A 153 -13.66 -8.57 -7.62
C GLN A 153 -12.44 -8.06 -8.43
N ASN A 154 -12.65 -7.68 -9.69
CA ASN A 154 -11.67 -6.92 -10.43
C ASN A 154 -12.02 -5.43 -10.32
N ALA A 155 -11.04 -4.60 -9.99
CA ALA A 155 -11.23 -3.15 -10.00
C ALA A 155 -11.65 -2.69 -11.39
N LEU A 156 -12.66 -1.83 -11.44
CA LEU A 156 -13.11 -1.15 -12.65
C LEU A 156 -12.57 0.27 -12.70
N TYR A 157 -12.53 0.96 -11.55
CA TYR A 157 -12.00 2.31 -11.44
C TYR A 157 -11.70 2.68 -9.99
N PHE A 158 -10.79 3.64 -9.81
CA PHE A 158 -10.50 4.31 -8.54
C PHE A 158 -10.68 5.81 -8.73
N SER A 159 -11.29 6.48 -7.76
CA SER A 159 -11.50 7.93 -7.85
C SER A 159 -11.51 8.61 -6.48
N ARG A 160 -11.06 9.87 -6.48
CA ARG A 160 -11.28 10.78 -5.35
C ARG A 160 -12.71 11.32 -5.35
N SER A 161 -13.38 11.34 -6.49
CA SER A 161 -14.80 11.67 -6.60
C SER A 161 -15.67 10.60 -5.94
N LEU A 162 -16.91 10.97 -5.61
CA LEU A 162 -17.89 10.03 -5.08
C LEU A 162 -18.35 9.07 -6.17
N ILE A 163 -17.90 7.83 -6.13
CA ILE A 163 -18.30 6.74 -7.02
C ILE A 163 -18.72 5.50 -6.23
N PRO A 164 -19.73 4.71 -6.71
CA PRO A 164 -20.58 4.98 -7.86
C PRO A 164 -21.59 6.10 -7.60
N HIS A 165 -22.16 6.70 -8.67
CA HIS A 165 -23.32 7.58 -8.53
C HIS A 165 -24.54 6.77 -8.11
N SER A 166 -25.35 7.30 -7.22
CA SER A 166 -26.63 6.71 -6.79
C SER A 166 -27.69 7.80 -6.61
N LYS A 167 -28.93 7.46 -6.98
CA LYS A 167 -30.11 8.29 -6.65
C LYS A 167 -30.47 8.21 -5.16
N THR A 168 -30.10 7.12 -4.51
CA THR A 168 -30.30 6.86 -3.07
C THR A 168 -28.93 6.56 -2.42
N PRO A 169 -28.05 7.55 -2.27
CA PRO A 169 -26.65 7.34 -1.91
C PRO A 169 -26.46 6.75 -0.51
N LYS A 170 -27.44 6.87 0.38
CA LYS A 170 -27.38 6.27 1.73
C LYS A 170 -27.70 4.77 1.75
N ASP A 171 -28.32 4.25 0.68
CA ASP A 171 -28.78 2.86 0.61
C ASP A 171 -27.76 1.94 -0.07
N ILE A 172 -26.67 2.49 -0.61
CA ILE A 172 -25.60 1.71 -1.26
C ILE A 172 -24.34 1.67 -0.42
N SER A 173 -23.49 0.71 -0.72
CA SER A 173 -22.16 0.61 -0.11
C SER A 173 -21.12 1.28 -0.97
N TYR A 174 -20.28 2.08 -0.34
CA TYR A 174 -19.06 2.61 -0.94
C TYR A 174 -17.86 1.82 -0.43
N PHE A 175 -16.78 1.79 -1.21
CA PHE A 175 -15.57 1.04 -0.86
C PHE A 175 -14.37 1.97 -0.84
N TYR A 176 -13.79 2.14 0.35
CA TYR A 176 -12.53 2.85 0.55
C TYR A 176 -11.36 1.99 0.09
N HIS A 177 -10.52 2.51 -0.77
CA HIS A 177 -9.30 1.88 -1.24
C HIS A 177 -8.20 1.96 -0.17
N ILE A 178 -7.75 0.80 0.30
CA ILE A 178 -6.61 0.67 1.19
C ILE A 178 -5.34 0.58 0.34
N GLY A 179 -4.41 1.49 0.50
CA GLY A 179 -3.19 1.61 -0.32
C GLY A 179 -2.18 0.44 -0.19
N LEU A 180 -2.62 -0.73 0.26
CA LEU A 180 -1.86 -1.97 0.30
C LEU A 180 -1.93 -2.66 -1.06
N TYR A 181 -0.77 -3.09 -1.60
CA TYR A 181 -0.72 -3.83 -2.85
C TYR A 181 0.11 -5.08 -2.76
N ALA A 182 -0.33 -6.14 -3.44
CA ALA A 182 0.52 -7.27 -3.79
C ALA A 182 0.67 -7.31 -5.32
N TYR A 183 1.88 -7.51 -5.79
CA TYR A 183 2.24 -7.59 -7.20
C TYR A 183 2.88 -8.93 -7.52
N ARG A 184 2.59 -9.50 -8.69
CA ARG A 184 3.49 -10.52 -9.23
C ARG A 184 4.82 -9.86 -9.56
N THR A 185 5.90 -10.48 -9.16
CA THR A 185 7.23 -9.88 -9.34
C THR A 185 7.53 -9.59 -10.81
N GLU A 186 7.15 -10.51 -11.70
CA GLU A 186 7.27 -10.33 -13.16
C GLU A 186 6.51 -9.11 -13.66
N PHE A 187 5.33 -8.82 -13.10
CA PHE A 187 4.53 -7.67 -13.49
C PHE A 187 5.19 -6.32 -13.11
N LEU A 188 5.99 -6.27 -12.06
CA LEU A 188 6.71 -5.03 -11.71
C LEU A 188 7.73 -4.63 -12.79
N TYR A 189 8.30 -5.58 -13.51
CA TYR A 189 9.15 -5.25 -14.68
C TYR A 189 8.33 -4.65 -15.82
N GLU A 190 7.13 -5.17 -16.08
CA GLU A 190 6.24 -4.59 -17.09
C GLU A 190 5.75 -3.20 -16.64
N LEU A 191 5.33 -3.06 -15.39
CA LEU A 191 4.88 -1.79 -14.82
C LEU A 191 5.97 -0.70 -14.92
N SER A 192 7.26 -1.09 -14.84
CA SER A 192 8.39 -0.16 -14.95
C SER A 192 8.55 0.45 -16.34
N LYS A 193 7.99 -0.18 -17.37
CA LYS A 193 8.07 0.26 -18.78
C LYS A 193 6.88 1.13 -19.19
N LEU A 194 5.80 1.13 -18.38
CA LEU A 194 4.61 1.90 -18.70
C LEU A 194 4.86 3.40 -18.46
N GLU A 195 4.43 4.21 -19.41
CA GLU A 195 4.42 5.66 -19.28
C GLU A 195 3.29 6.12 -18.35
N ASP A 196 3.41 7.34 -17.82
CA ASP A 196 2.35 7.95 -17.04
C ASP A 196 1.11 8.16 -17.89
N SER A 197 -0.04 7.80 -17.34
CA SER A 197 -1.30 7.78 -18.06
C SER A 197 -2.19 8.98 -17.68
N TYR A 198 -3.17 9.27 -18.53
CA TYR A 198 -4.06 10.43 -18.37
C TYR A 198 -4.86 10.36 -17.04
N LEU A 199 -5.49 9.22 -16.76
CA LEU A 199 -6.31 9.07 -15.55
C LEU A 199 -5.44 9.06 -14.28
N GLN A 200 -4.23 8.44 -14.35
CA GLN A 200 -3.26 8.49 -13.26
C GLN A 200 -2.95 9.94 -12.87
N GLN A 201 -2.67 10.79 -13.86
CA GLN A 201 -2.33 12.20 -13.62
C GLN A 201 -3.55 13.00 -13.14
N SER A 202 -4.72 12.76 -13.75
CA SER A 202 -5.96 13.50 -13.45
C SER A 202 -6.46 13.26 -12.01
N GLU A 203 -6.39 12.00 -11.54
CA GLU A 203 -6.84 11.61 -10.19
C GLU A 203 -5.71 11.64 -9.16
N ASP A 204 -4.45 11.81 -9.58
CA ASP A 204 -3.25 11.63 -8.73
C ASP A 204 -3.26 10.24 -8.03
N LEU A 205 -3.49 9.18 -8.84
CA LEU A 205 -3.64 7.79 -8.40
C LEU A 205 -2.83 6.84 -9.28
N GLU A 206 -1.68 6.36 -8.79
CA GLU A 206 -0.74 5.50 -9.53
C GLU A 206 -1.37 4.22 -10.11
N GLN A 207 -2.33 3.63 -9.41
CA GLN A 207 -2.97 2.38 -9.82
C GLN A 207 -3.83 2.51 -11.08
N LEU A 208 -4.24 3.70 -11.45
CA LEU A 208 -5.00 3.92 -12.69
C LEU A 208 -4.14 3.62 -13.93
N LYS A 209 -2.84 3.85 -13.89
CA LYS A 209 -1.90 3.44 -14.94
C LYS A 209 -2.00 1.94 -15.25
N ILE A 210 -2.19 1.10 -14.24
CA ILE A 210 -2.36 -0.34 -14.40
C ILE A 210 -3.64 -0.64 -15.17
N LEU A 211 -4.76 -0.01 -14.77
CA LEU A 211 -6.07 -0.21 -15.41
C LEU A 211 -6.11 0.33 -16.85
N GLU A 212 -5.56 1.53 -17.08
CA GLU A 212 -5.52 2.16 -18.42
C GLU A 212 -4.72 1.33 -19.43
N ASN A 213 -3.73 0.56 -18.98
CA ASN A 213 -2.95 -0.35 -19.81
C ASN A 213 -3.56 -1.77 -19.90
N GLY A 214 -4.80 -1.96 -19.46
CA GLY A 214 -5.55 -3.21 -19.61
C GLY A 214 -5.16 -4.32 -18.63
N TYR A 215 -4.32 -4.03 -17.64
CA TYR A 215 -3.96 -5.00 -16.60
C TYR A 215 -5.01 -5.09 -15.51
N LYS A 216 -5.13 -6.27 -14.90
CA LYS A 216 -6.13 -6.55 -13.86
C LYS A 216 -5.58 -6.32 -12.47
N ILE A 217 -6.36 -5.62 -11.64
CA ILE A 217 -6.16 -5.49 -10.21
C ILE A 217 -7.28 -6.24 -9.50
N LYS A 218 -6.96 -7.27 -8.74
CA LYS A 218 -7.92 -7.95 -7.85
C LYS A 218 -8.14 -7.12 -6.59
N VAL A 219 -9.36 -7.17 -6.06
CA VAL A 219 -9.76 -6.37 -4.90
C VAL A 219 -10.24 -7.28 -3.78
N ALA A 220 -9.48 -7.37 -2.69
CA ALA A 220 -9.92 -8.04 -1.49
C ALA A 220 -10.86 -7.12 -0.70
N ILE A 221 -12.05 -7.61 -0.34
CA ILE A 221 -12.98 -6.87 0.53
C ILE A 221 -12.68 -7.29 1.97
N VAL A 222 -12.35 -6.31 2.81
CA VAL A 222 -12.00 -6.52 4.22
C VAL A 222 -12.88 -5.68 5.14
N ASP A 223 -12.98 -6.07 6.40
CA ASP A 223 -13.87 -5.41 7.37
C ASP A 223 -13.20 -4.23 8.11
N ASP A 224 -11.91 -4.03 7.92
CA ASP A 224 -11.13 -3.07 8.70
C ASP A 224 -10.62 -1.92 7.84
N MET A 225 -10.95 -0.72 8.27
CA MET A 225 -10.35 0.50 7.73
C MET A 225 -9.07 0.81 8.51
N PRO A 226 -7.88 0.66 7.90
CA PRO A 226 -6.65 0.96 8.61
C PRO A 226 -6.55 2.45 8.88
N LEU A 227 -6.10 2.80 10.08
CA LEU A 227 -5.79 4.19 10.42
C LEU A 227 -4.43 4.54 9.79
N GLY A 228 -4.49 5.39 8.77
CA GLY A 228 -3.31 6.02 8.18
C GLY A 228 -2.96 7.33 8.90
N ILE A 229 -1.68 7.70 8.87
CA ILE A 229 -1.20 9.00 9.34
C ILE A 229 -0.79 9.82 8.13
N ASP A 230 -1.64 10.74 7.72
CA ASP A 230 -1.37 11.63 6.60
C ASP A 230 -0.94 13.03 7.04
N VAL A 231 -1.55 13.52 8.10
CA VAL A 231 -1.29 14.83 8.70
C VAL A 231 -1.06 14.69 10.21
N LYS A 232 -0.52 15.75 10.85
CA LYS A 232 -0.24 15.72 12.29
C LYS A 232 -1.48 15.45 13.15
N ASP A 233 -2.65 15.87 12.72
CA ASP A 233 -3.89 15.69 13.48
C ASP A 233 -4.31 14.21 13.58
N ASP A 234 -3.87 13.36 12.63
CA ASP A 234 -4.11 11.92 12.69
C ASP A 234 -3.35 11.24 13.83
N LEU A 235 -2.24 11.85 14.27
CA LEU A 235 -1.40 11.31 15.35
C LEU A 235 -2.18 11.06 16.63
N LYS A 236 -3.01 12.02 17.05
CA LYS A 236 -3.79 11.91 18.30
C LYS A 236 -4.73 10.70 18.30
N LYS A 237 -5.26 10.34 17.11
CA LYS A 237 -6.14 9.17 16.95
C LYS A 237 -5.33 7.88 17.04
N VAL A 238 -4.16 7.88 16.37
CA VAL A 238 -3.30 6.71 16.29
C VAL A 238 -2.56 6.47 17.61
N GLU A 239 -2.12 7.50 18.32
CA GLU A 239 -1.50 7.40 19.65
C GLU A 239 -2.39 6.66 20.65
N LYS A 240 -3.69 7.01 20.71
CA LYS A 240 -4.66 6.33 21.59
C LYS A 240 -4.75 4.83 21.33
N ILE A 241 -4.49 4.38 20.09
CA ILE A 241 -4.61 2.98 19.68
C ILE A 241 -3.28 2.23 19.79
N LEU A 242 -2.15 2.93 19.60
CA LEU A 242 -0.83 2.32 19.66
C LEU A 242 -0.27 2.23 21.09
N CYS A 243 -0.73 3.10 22.00
CA CYS A 243 -0.27 3.17 23.40
C CYS A 243 -1.20 2.40 24.38
N GLN A 244 -2.25 1.78 23.90
CA GLN A 244 -3.04 0.76 24.62
C GLN A 244 -2.40 -0.61 24.44
#